data_b037b1c6e2f260f683621dd860a4e8db
#
_entry.id   b037b1c6e2f260f683621dd860a4e8db
#
_cell.length_a   1.000
_cell.length_b   1.000
_cell.length_c   1.000
_cell.angle_alpha   90.00
_cell.angle_beta   90.00
_cell.angle_gamma   90.00
#
_symmetry.space_group_name_H-M   'P 1'
#
loop_
_entity.id
_entity.type
_entity.pdbx_description
1 polymer ?
#
loop_
_entity_poly.entity_id
_entity_poly.type
_entity_poly.pdbx_seq_one_letter_code
_entity_poly.pdbx_strand_id
1 'polypeptide(L)'
;SEPGFGIWIGNYRYVLTDERANALATEFMSRKIRERVNDPAVAEKLIPKNHGFGLRRLPLESGYFEAYNRPNVRLIDVLETPIERITASGLRTAVEEHELDILVYATGFDGVTGGYDRIDFRGPGGRRLKDEWKDELPKTFLGVLNDGFPNLLMVLGPHTSRGNIPRHIEKIVDFNIALIRYMRERGHSRVEARPEEAAKWLAQVIEVNEGRLAGKIPSWQTGVNANVPGRQSIRV
;
A
#
# COMPACT_ATOMS: atom_id res chain seq x y z
N SER A 1 19.47 -19.70 6.72
CA SER A 1 18.55 -18.63 6.33
C SER A 1 17.43 -19.22 5.48
N GLU A 2 16.20 -19.06 5.90
CA GLU A 2 15.06 -19.46 5.10
C GLU A 2 14.91 -18.52 3.89
N PRO A 3 14.71 -19.04 2.68
CA PRO A 3 14.54 -18.24 1.49
C PRO A 3 13.16 -17.55 1.45
N GLY A 4 13.10 -16.39 0.76
CA GLY A 4 11.86 -15.70 0.50
C GLY A 4 11.24 -15.00 1.71
N PHE A 5 9.94 -15.22 1.96
CA PHE A 5 9.21 -14.60 3.05
C PHE A 5 9.50 -15.15 4.45
N GLY A 6 10.44 -16.09 4.60
CA GLY A 6 10.81 -16.68 5.90
C GLY A 6 11.13 -15.64 6.96
N ILE A 7 11.82 -14.55 6.60
CA ILE A 7 12.11 -13.43 7.50
C ILE A 7 10.84 -12.73 8.02
N TRP A 8 9.74 -12.78 7.28
CA TRP A 8 8.45 -12.20 7.68
C TRP A 8 7.63 -13.13 8.57
N ILE A 9 7.68 -14.44 8.29
CA ILE A 9 6.84 -15.47 8.92
C ILE A 9 7.57 -16.11 10.09
N GLY A 10 8.86 -16.36 9.93
CA GLY A 10 9.72 -17.00 10.93
C GLY A 10 10.35 -16.04 11.94
N ASN A 11 10.00 -14.75 11.90
CA ASN A 11 10.54 -13.75 12.81
C ASN A 11 9.79 -13.71 14.15
N TYR A 12 10.33 -12.98 15.11
CA TYR A 12 9.71 -12.82 16.42
C TYR A 12 8.28 -12.29 16.31
N ARG A 13 7.36 -12.96 17.04
CA ARG A 13 5.91 -12.68 17.00
C ARG A 13 5.55 -11.21 17.20
N TYR A 14 6.35 -10.48 17.98
CA TYR A 14 6.05 -9.11 18.40
C TYR A 14 6.70 -8.02 17.54
N VAL A 15 7.47 -8.36 16.49
CA VAL A 15 8.18 -7.37 15.67
C VAL A 15 7.25 -6.31 15.06
N LEU A 16 6.00 -6.64 14.78
CA LEU A 16 5.03 -5.72 14.19
C LEU A 16 4.09 -5.04 15.19
N THR A 17 4.22 -5.36 16.48
CA THR A 17 3.33 -4.87 17.54
C THR A 17 4.04 -4.26 18.74
N ASP A 18 5.31 -4.59 18.93
CA ASP A 18 6.14 -4.08 20.03
C ASP A 18 7.27 -3.20 19.47
N GLU A 19 7.38 -1.97 19.96
CA GLU A 19 8.34 -0.98 19.48
C GLU A 19 9.79 -1.40 19.72
N ARG A 20 10.09 -2.02 20.85
CA ARG A 20 11.44 -2.49 21.20
C ARG A 20 11.86 -3.66 20.31
N ALA A 21 10.95 -4.62 20.10
CA ALA A 21 11.21 -5.75 19.19
C ALA A 21 11.40 -5.27 17.75
N ASN A 22 10.60 -4.29 17.31
CA ASN A 22 10.74 -3.68 16.00
C ASN A 22 12.06 -2.93 15.85
N ALA A 23 12.48 -2.18 16.86
CA ALA A 23 13.75 -1.46 16.86
C ALA A 23 14.95 -2.40 16.70
N LEU A 24 14.95 -3.55 17.39
CA LEU A 24 16.00 -4.56 17.24
C LEU A 24 16.06 -5.15 15.82
N ALA A 25 14.91 -5.44 15.22
CA ALA A 25 14.85 -5.92 13.84
C ALA A 25 15.30 -4.84 12.85
N THR A 26 14.92 -3.60 13.08
CA THR A 26 15.31 -2.44 12.27
C THR A 26 16.83 -2.23 12.30
N GLU A 27 17.44 -2.29 13.49
CA GLU A 27 18.90 -2.15 13.63
C GLU A 27 19.64 -3.32 12.98
N PHE A 28 19.13 -4.55 13.10
CA PHE A 28 19.68 -5.70 12.38
C PHE A 28 19.72 -5.45 10.87
N MET A 29 18.62 -4.98 10.28
CA MET A 29 18.55 -4.70 8.85
C MET A 29 19.46 -3.53 8.46
N SER A 30 19.51 -2.48 9.27
CA SER A 30 20.39 -1.33 9.05
C SER A 30 21.86 -1.75 9.01
N ARG A 31 22.28 -2.62 9.95
CA ARG A 31 23.62 -3.19 9.95
C ARG A 31 23.89 -4.01 8.69
N LYS A 32 22.91 -4.81 8.21
CA LYS A 32 23.05 -5.59 6.97
C LYS A 32 23.19 -4.71 5.73
N ILE A 33 22.58 -3.54 5.70
CA ILE A 33 22.76 -2.56 4.62
C ILE A 33 24.18 -1.98 4.69
N ARG A 34 24.64 -1.57 5.87
CA ARG A 34 26.02 -1.05 6.07
C ARG A 34 27.12 -2.06 5.70
N GLU A 35 26.87 -3.36 5.92
CA GLU A 35 27.81 -4.43 5.53
C GLU A 35 27.91 -4.62 4.01
N ARG A 36 26.87 -4.22 3.24
CA ARG A 36 26.76 -4.46 1.80
C ARG A 36 27.10 -3.24 0.94
N VAL A 37 27.06 -2.04 1.50
CA VAL A 37 27.36 -0.78 0.81
C VAL A 37 28.68 -0.22 1.31
N ASN A 38 29.65 -0.07 0.39
CA ASN A 38 31.02 0.32 0.74
C ASN A 38 31.15 1.77 1.23
N ASP A 39 30.36 2.68 0.66
CA ASP A 39 30.34 4.09 1.08
C ASP A 39 29.37 4.27 2.26
N PRO A 40 29.85 4.65 3.45
CA PRO A 40 29.01 4.83 4.64
C PRO A 40 27.93 5.91 4.45
N ALA A 41 28.20 6.97 3.70
CA ALA A 41 27.24 8.04 3.46
C ALA A 41 26.09 7.54 2.58
N VAL A 42 26.39 6.75 1.56
CA VAL A 42 25.38 6.11 0.71
C VAL A 42 24.59 5.07 1.51
N ALA A 43 25.25 4.26 2.32
CA ALA A 43 24.59 3.28 3.19
C ALA A 43 23.56 3.94 4.11
N GLU A 44 23.93 5.06 4.76
CA GLU A 44 23.02 5.79 5.65
C GLU A 44 21.82 6.39 4.91
N LYS A 45 21.96 6.82 3.67
CA LYS A 45 20.83 7.30 2.84
C LYS A 45 19.89 6.18 2.41
N LEU A 46 20.41 4.97 2.23
CA LEU A 46 19.61 3.79 1.86
C LEU A 46 18.85 3.16 3.04
N ILE A 47 19.24 3.46 4.28
CA ILE A 47 18.55 3.00 5.48
C ILE A 47 17.31 3.85 5.72
N PRO A 48 16.09 3.25 5.78
CA PRO A 48 14.87 3.99 6.11
C PRO A 48 14.96 4.68 7.48
N LYS A 49 14.66 5.97 7.52
CA LYS A 49 14.68 6.78 8.76
C LYS A 49 13.27 7.08 9.29
N ASN A 50 12.25 6.94 8.46
CA ASN A 50 10.87 7.33 8.78
C ASN A 50 9.96 6.16 9.12
N HIS A 51 10.46 4.93 9.17
CA HIS A 51 9.72 3.74 9.59
C HIS A 51 10.64 2.60 9.97
N GLY A 52 10.18 1.73 10.86
CA GLY A 52 10.88 0.52 11.26
C GLY A 52 10.64 -0.66 10.32
N PHE A 53 11.31 -1.76 10.61
CA PHE A 53 11.25 -3.00 9.84
C PHE A 53 9.81 -3.49 9.64
N GLY A 54 9.43 -3.75 8.40
CA GLY A 54 8.13 -4.32 8.04
C GLY A 54 6.92 -3.39 8.22
N LEU A 55 7.09 -2.17 8.73
CA LEU A 55 5.99 -1.22 8.91
C LEU A 55 5.52 -0.60 7.58
N ARG A 56 6.36 -0.64 6.55
CA ARG A 56 5.97 -0.48 5.14
C ARG A 56 6.19 -1.78 4.38
N ARG A 57 5.72 -1.87 3.13
CA ARG A 57 5.97 -3.04 2.29
C ARG A 57 7.48 -3.29 2.18
N LEU A 58 7.92 -4.46 2.65
CA LEU A 58 9.30 -4.89 2.52
C LEU A 58 9.47 -5.61 1.16
N PRO A 59 10.20 -5.03 0.22
CA PRO A 59 10.52 -5.69 -1.04
C PRO A 59 11.61 -6.75 -0.81
N LEU A 60 11.53 -7.85 -1.54
CA LEU A 60 12.65 -8.76 -1.70
C LEU A 60 13.53 -8.21 -2.83
N GLU A 61 14.85 -8.35 -2.69
CA GLU A 61 15.81 -7.85 -3.66
C GLU A 61 16.98 -8.83 -3.86
N SER A 62 17.69 -8.68 -4.96
CA SER A 62 18.92 -9.41 -5.27
C SER A 62 19.93 -8.45 -5.85
N GLY A 63 20.95 -8.09 -5.05
CA GLY A 63 22.03 -7.20 -5.47
C GLY A 63 21.65 -5.71 -5.56
N TYR A 64 20.50 -5.29 -4.99
CA TYR A 64 20.10 -3.89 -4.99
C TYR A 64 21.10 -3.01 -4.25
N PHE A 65 21.52 -3.40 -3.06
CA PHE A 65 22.47 -2.63 -2.26
C PHE A 65 23.88 -2.67 -2.86
N GLU A 66 24.30 -3.81 -3.38
CA GLU A 66 25.61 -3.97 -4.04
C GLU A 66 25.71 -3.16 -5.35
N ALA A 67 24.60 -2.84 -5.98
CA ALA A 67 24.59 -2.01 -7.18
C ALA A 67 25.21 -0.62 -6.90
N TYR A 68 25.02 -0.06 -5.70
CA TYR A 68 25.57 1.23 -5.31
C TYR A 68 27.11 1.21 -5.09
N ASN A 69 27.73 0.04 -5.09
CA ASN A 69 29.19 -0.08 -5.06
C ASN A 69 29.82 0.03 -6.45
N ARG A 70 29.01 0.13 -7.51
CA ARG A 70 29.49 0.27 -8.89
C ARG A 70 29.79 1.74 -9.22
N PRO A 71 30.87 2.03 -9.94
CA PRO A 71 31.26 3.40 -10.27
C PRO A 71 30.28 4.13 -11.19
N ASN A 72 29.42 3.39 -11.90
CA ASN A 72 28.41 3.93 -12.80
C ASN A 72 27.01 4.04 -12.16
N VAL A 73 26.89 3.85 -10.84
CA VAL A 73 25.62 4.01 -10.11
C VAL A 73 25.77 5.15 -9.10
N ARG A 74 24.89 6.14 -9.19
CA ARG A 74 24.83 7.27 -8.25
C ARG A 74 23.48 7.30 -7.55
N LEU A 75 23.51 7.53 -6.25
CA LEU A 75 22.32 7.84 -5.46
C LEU A 75 22.18 9.35 -5.33
N ILE A 76 21.05 9.89 -5.77
CA ILE A 76 20.68 11.30 -5.57
C ILE A 76 19.55 11.36 -4.56
N ASP A 77 19.79 12.04 -3.45
CA ASP A 77 18.75 12.27 -2.44
C ASP A 77 17.94 13.52 -2.81
N VAL A 78 16.76 13.30 -3.32
CA VAL A 78 15.86 14.38 -3.76
C VAL A 78 15.23 15.17 -2.61
N LEU A 79 15.41 14.75 -1.37
CA LEU A 79 15.06 15.55 -0.19
C LEU A 79 16.13 16.61 0.11
N GLU A 80 17.39 16.29 -0.15
CA GLU A 80 18.52 17.25 -0.03
C GLU A 80 18.67 18.12 -1.29
N THR A 81 18.44 17.51 -2.46
CA THR A 81 18.59 18.17 -3.77
C THR A 81 17.31 17.99 -4.61
N PRO A 82 16.25 18.77 -4.32
CA PRO A 82 14.96 18.63 -5.00
C PRO A 82 15.05 18.72 -6.52
N ILE A 83 14.21 17.95 -7.19
CA ILE A 83 14.03 18.04 -8.65
C ILE A 83 13.34 19.35 -8.95
N GLU A 84 13.96 20.16 -9.83
CA GLU A 84 13.38 21.43 -10.28
C GLU A 84 12.56 21.28 -11.56
N ARG A 85 13.11 20.56 -12.53
CA ARG A 85 12.44 20.35 -13.83
C ARG A 85 13.07 19.23 -14.65
N ILE A 86 12.33 18.76 -15.61
CA ILE A 86 12.84 17.94 -16.72
C ILE A 86 13.37 18.88 -17.80
N THR A 87 14.52 18.57 -18.36
CA THR A 87 15.17 19.33 -19.44
C THR A 87 15.12 18.53 -20.75
N ALA A 88 15.57 19.12 -21.84
CA ALA A 88 15.62 18.43 -23.13
C ALA A 88 16.65 17.29 -23.15
N SER A 89 17.68 17.36 -22.28
CA SER A 89 18.79 16.40 -22.19
C SER A 89 18.71 15.52 -20.95
N GLY A 90 17.75 15.72 -20.04
CA GLY A 90 17.70 14.95 -18.81
C GLY A 90 16.86 15.54 -17.69
N LEU A 91 17.46 15.72 -16.51
CA LEU A 91 16.76 16.18 -15.31
C LEU A 91 17.65 17.15 -14.52
N ARG A 92 17.09 18.30 -14.13
CA ARG A 92 17.76 19.26 -13.26
C ARG A 92 17.28 19.15 -11.84
N THR A 93 18.24 19.02 -10.92
CA THR A 93 18.04 19.21 -9.49
C THR A 93 18.47 20.63 -9.09
N ALA A 94 18.23 21.00 -7.83
CA ALA A 94 18.67 22.30 -7.29
C ALA A 94 20.20 22.52 -7.35
N VAL A 95 20.99 21.47 -7.52
CA VAL A 95 22.46 21.53 -7.51
C VAL A 95 23.07 21.34 -8.89
N GLU A 96 22.61 20.34 -9.65
CA GLU A 96 23.22 19.99 -10.95
C GLU A 96 22.20 19.49 -11.95
N GLU A 97 22.57 19.48 -13.21
CA GLU A 97 21.83 18.85 -14.31
C GLU A 97 22.41 17.45 -14.56
N HIS A 98 21.51 16.46 -14.66
CA HIS A 98 21.85 15.07 -14.96
C HIS A 98 21.43 14.79 -16.40
N GLU A 99 22.40 14.54 -17.27
CA GLU A 99 22.16 14.07 -18.64
C GLU A 99 21.68 12.63 -18.61
N LEU A 100 20.58 12.32 -19.29
CA LEU A 100 19.91 11.02 -19.28
C LEU A 100 19.42 10.67 -20.67
N ASP A 101 19.69 9.44 -21.11
CA ASP A 101 19.08 8.87 -22.31
C ASP A 101 17.66 8.34 -22.03
N ILE A 102 17.42 7.86 -20.79
CA ILE A 102 16.15 7.29 -20.37
C ILE A 102 15.79 7.80 -18.98
N LEU A 103 14.57 8.31 -18.84
CA LEU A 103 13.98 8.71 -17.56
C LEU A 103 12.80 7.78 -17.23
N VAL A 104 12.92 7.03 -16.14
CA VAL A 104 11.86 6.12 -15.68
C VAL A 104 11.04 6.76 -14.56
N TYR A 105 9.77 6.99 -14.80
CA TYR A 105 8.83 7.46 -13.79
C TYR A 105 8.33 6.30 -12.95
N ALA A 106 8.89 6.12 -11.76
CA ALA A 106 8.47 5.12 -10.78
C ALA A 106 7.74 5.77 -9.59
N THR A 107 6.87 6.71 -9.85
CA THR A 107 6.19 7.56 -8.86
C THR A 107 5.08 6.86 -8.08
N GLY A 108 4.78 5.60 -8.41
CA GLY A 108 3.78 4.78 -7.74
C GLY A 108 2.36 4.98 -8.26
N PHE A 109 1.42 4.37 -7.56
CA PHE A 109 -0.01 4.42 -7.88
C PHE A 109 -0.79 5.04 -6.74
N ASP A 110 -1.95 5.58 -7.06
CA ASP A 110 -2.93 6.00 -6.08
C ASP A 110 -3.66 4.76 -5.53
N GLY A 111 -3.26 4.33 -4.33
CA GLY A 111 -3.67 3.05 -3.75
C GLY A 111 -5.06 3.09 -3.09
N VAL A 112 -5.54 1.91 -2.70
CA VAL A 112 -6.78 1.64 -1.96
C VAL A 112 -8.02 2.17 -2.67
N THR A 113 -8.44 3.42 -2.40
CA THR A 113 -9.64 4.03 -3.00
C THR A 113 -9.34 4.77 -4.30
N GLY A 114 -8.08 5.05 -4.62
CA GLY A 114 -7.70 5.91 -5.75
C GLY A 114 -8.19 5.44 -7.12
N GLY A 115 -8.27 4.12 -7.34
CA GLY A 115 -8.85 3.55 -8.56
C GLY A 115 -10.35 3.81 -8.67
N TYR A 116 -11.06 3.74 -7.53
CA TYR A 116 -12.50 4.00 -7.45
C TYR A 116 -12.83 5.48 -7.60
N ASP A 117 -11.99 6.38 -7.08
CA ASP A 117 -12.20 7.83 -7.16
C ASP A 117 -12.19 8.36 -8.61
N ARG A 118 -11.56 7.63 -9.53
CA ARG A 118 -11.49 7.98 -10.96
C ARG A 118 -12.74 7.59 -11.75
N ILE A 119 -13.65 6.82 -11.16
CA ILE A 119 -14.87 6.37 -11.76
C ILE A 119 -16.04 7.02 -11.01
N ASP A 120 -17.02 7.58 -11.74
CA ASP A 120 -18.18 8.20 -11.12
C ASP A 120 -19.23 7.14 -10.79
N PHE A 121 -18.98 6.34 -9.74
CA PHE A 121 -19.96 5.38 -9.23
C PHE A 121 -21.10 6.11 -8.54
N ARG A 122 -22.32 5.89 -9.03
CA ARG A 122 -23.54 6.48 -8.48
C ARG A 122 -24.50 5.43 -7.98
N GLY A 123 -24.92 5.58 -6.73
CA GLY A 123 -26.00 4.84 -6.12
C GLY A 123 -27.38 5.52 -6.33
N PRO A 124 -28.46 4.91 -5.80
CA PRO A 124 -29.78 5.50 -5.78
C PRO A 124 -29.78 6.91 -5.18
N GLY A 125 -30.58 7.79 -5.74
CA GLY A 125 -30.66 9.19 -5.30
C GLY A 125 -29.45 10.04 -5.69
N GLY A 126 -28.54 9.53 -6.55
CA GLY A 126 -27.36 10.26 -7.01
C GLY A 126 -26.19 10.28 -6.03
N ARG A 127 -26.22 9.47 -4.96
CA ARG A 127 -25.08 9.28 -4.03
C ARG A 127 -23.83 8.89 -4.80
N ARG A 128 -22.70 9.48 -4.48
CA ARG A 128 -21.42 9.19 -5.15
C ARG A 128 -20.49 8.46 -4.18
N LEU A 129 -19.94 7.34 -4.61
CA LEU A 129 -19.06 6.50 -3.79
C LEU A 129 -17.86 7.28 -3.25
N LYS A 130 -17.25 8.12 -4.08
CA LYS A 130 -16.12 8.95 -3.68
C LYS A 130 -16.44 9.97 -2.58
N ASP A 131 -17.67 10.45 -2.53
CA ASP A 131 -18.09 11.41 -1.49
C ASP A 131 -18.31 10.70 -0.16
N GLU A 132 -18.80 9.44 -0.19
CA GLU A 132 -18.95 8.59 1.01
C GLU A 132 -17.61 8.21 1.63
N TRP A 133 -16.55 8.08 0.81
CA TRP A 133 -15.23 7.65 1.27
C TRP A 133 -14.24 8.80 1.48
N LYS A 134 -14.67 10.03 1.26
CA LYS A 134 -13.77 11.20 1.26
C LYS A 134 -13.17 11.49 2.64
N ASP A 135 -14.02 11.51 3.67
CA ASP A 135 -13.65 11.99 5.00
C ASP A 135 -13.73 10.88 6.07
N GLU A 136 -14.11 9.66 5.67
CA GLU A 136 -14.26 8.50 6.53
C GLU A 136 -13.51 7.27 5.99
N LEU A 137 -13.31 6.28 6.85
CA LEU A 137 -12.84 4.98 6.41
C LEU A 137 -13.88 4.34 5.48
N PRO A 138 -13.46 3.76 4.34
CA PRO A 138 -14.40 3.09 3.44
C PRO A 138 -15.19 1.99 4.15
N LYS A 139 -16.52 2.09 4.14
CA LYS A 139 -17.42 1.07 4.67
C LYS A 139 -17.75 0.07 3.57
N THR A 140 -17.27 -1.14 3.70
CA THR A 140 -17.55 -2.23 2.76
C THR A 140 -17.97 -3.46 3.54
N PHE A 141 -18.62 -4.40 2.89
CA PHE A 141 -18.78 -5.75 3.40
C PHE A 141 -17.82 -6.68 2.67
N LEU A 142 -16.86 -7.26 3.40
CA LEU A 142 -15.79 -8.12 2.89
C LEU A 142 -14.91 -7.49 1.78
N GLY A 143 -14.94 -6.16 1.61
CA GLY A 143 -14.30 -5.48 0.47
C GLY A 143 -14.91 -5.82 -0.89
N VAL A 144 -16.13 -6.36 -0.91
CA VAL A 144 -16.83 -6.83 -2.11
C VAL A 144 -18.10 -6.02 -2.39
N LEU A 145 -18.86 -5.71 -1.36
CA LEU A 145 -20.14 -5.00 -1.47
C LEU A 145 -20.10 -3.69 -0.69
N ASN A 146 -20.88 -2.72 -1.14
CA ASN A 146 -21.08 -1.45 -0.46
C ASN A 146 -22.54 -1.26 -0.12
N ASP A 147 -22.80 -0.62 1.02
CA ASP A 147 -24.09 -0.08 1.37
C ASP A 147 -24.46 1.11 0.47
N GLY A 148 -25.69 1.13 -0.03
CA GLY A 148 -26.20 2.18 -0.89
C GLY A 148 -25.70 2.17 -2.34
N PHE A 149 -24.95 1.13 -2.74
CA PHE A 149 -24.48 0.93 -4.12
C PHE A 149 -24.86 -0.46 -4.62
N PRO A 150 -26.15 -0.69 -4.92
CA PRO A 150 -26.62 -1.99 -5.36
C PRO A 150 -25.94 -2.46 -6.63
N ASN A 151 -25.66 -3.77 -6.70
CA ASN A 151 -25.02 -4.44 -7.84
C ASN A 151 -23.58 -3.98 -8.12
N LEU A 152 -22.95 -3.20 -7.24
CA LEU A 152 -21.54 -2.91 -7.27
C LEU A 152 -20.78 -4.06 -6.60
N LEU A 153 -20.23 -4.97 -7.40
CA LEU A 153 -19.39 -6.08 -6.97
C LEU A 153 -17.93 -5.72 -7.18
N MET A 154 -17.24 -5.43 -6.10
CA MET A 154 -15.83 -5.03 -6.14
C MET A 154 -14.92 -6.25 -6.21
N VAL A 155 -13.75 -6.07 -6.86
CA VAL A 155 -12.62 -6.98 -6.80
C VAL A 155 -11.46 -6.26 -6.15
N LEU A 156 -10.95 -6.78 -5.04
CA LEU A 156 -9.94 -6.11 -4.20
C LEU A 156 -10.39 -4.72 -3.72
N GLY A 157 -11.61 -4.62 -3.23
CA GLY A 157 -12.08 -3.40 -2.57
C GLY A 157 -11.30 -3.10 -1.28
N PRO A 158 -11.54 -1.95 -0.67
CA PRO A 158 -10.86 -1.54 0.56
C PRO A 158 -10.87 -2.63 1.64
N HIS A 159 -9.74 -2.73 2.37
CA HIS A 159 -9.55 -3.66 3.50
C HIS A 159 -9.47 -5.15 3.13
N THR A 160 -9.10 -5.51 1.87
CA THR A 160 -8.95 -6.91 1.44
C THR A 160 -7.58 -7.25 0.84
N SER A 161 -6.71 -6.29 0.67
CA SER A 161 -5.51 -6.43 -0.17
C SER A 161 -4.27 -6.89 0.62
N ARG A 162 -4.27 -8.12 1.17
CA ARG A 162 -3.07 -8.69 1.79
C ARG A 162 -2.70 -10.03 1.19
N GLY A 163 -1.40 -10.30 1.10
CA GLY A 163 -0.88 -11.59 0.62
C GLY A 163 -0.70 -11.66 -0.90
N ASN A 164 -1.00 -12.82 -1.48
CA ASN A 164 -0.90 -13.06 -2.92
C ASN A 164 -2.12 -12.48 -3.64
N ILE A 165 -1.95 -11.31 -4.25
CA ILE A 165 -3.04 -10.57 -4.89
C ILE A 165 -3.74 -11.34 -6.00
N PRO A 166 -3.05 -12.00 -6.98
CA PRO A 166 -3.73 -12.81 -8.00
C PRO A 166 -4.62 -13.90 -7.40
N ARG A 167 -4.15 -14.59 -6.35
CA ARG A 167 -4.95 -15.63 -5.68
C ARG A 167 -6.16 -15.07 -4.94
N HIS A 168 -6.06 -13.86 -4.38
CA HIS A 168 -7.20 -13.18 -3.77
C HIS A 168 -8.23 -12.77 -4.82
N ILE A 169 -7.78 -12.26 -5.98
CA ILE A 169 -8.66 -11.92 -7.10
C ILE A 169 -9.49 -13.14 -7.51
N GLU A 170 -8.87 -14.30 -7.71
CA GLU A 170 -9.57 -15.54 -8.05
C GLU A 170 -10.68 -15.87 -7.04
N LYS A 171 -10.36 -15.82 -5.73
CA LYS A 171 -11.35 -16.09 -4.68
C LYS A 171 -12.50 -15.10 -4.64
N ILE A 172 -12.23 -13.82 -4.84
CA ILE A 172 -13.26 -12.79 -4.88
C ILE A 172 -14.13 -12.94 -6.13
N VAL A 173 -13.53 -13.28 -7.27
CA VAL A 173 -14.27 -13.54 -8.50
C VAL A 173 -15.17 -14.77 -8.34
N ASP A 174 -14.68 -15.87 -7.77
CA ASP A 174 -15.48 -17.06 -7.47
C ASP A 174 -16.68 -16.71 -6.59
N PHE A 175 -16.46 -15.91 -5.53
CA PHE A 175 -17.54 -15.42 -4.66
C PHE A 175 -18.57 -14.59 -5.44
N ASN A 176 -18.11 -13.62 -6.23
CA ASN A 176 -18.98 -12.74 -7.00
C ASN A 176 -19.81 -13.54 -8.02
N ILE A 177 -19.23 -14.52 -8.69
CA ILE A 177 -19.94 -15.39 -9.63
C ILE A 177 -20.96 -16.26 -8.92
N ALA A 178 -20.63 -16.82 -7.77
CA ALA A 178 -21.58 -17.59 -6.96
C ALA A 178 -22.76 -16.73 -6.50
N LEU A 179 -22.50 -15.50 -6.08
CA LEU A 179 -23.54 -14.54 -5.69
C LEU A 179 -24.46 -14.18 -6.86
N ILE A 180 -23.90 -13.91 -8.05
CA ILE A 180 -24.69 -13.63 -9.26
C ILE A 180 -25.57 -14.82 -9.65
N ARG A 181 -25.03 -16.06 -9.58
CA ARG A 181 -25.81 -17.28 -9.83
C ARG A 181 -26.98 -17.42 -8.86
N TYR A 182 -26.70 -17.25 -7.56
CA TYR A 182 -27.72 -17.28 -6.52
C TYR A 182 -28.85 -16.27 -6.79
N MET A 183 -28.51 -15.04 -7.15
CA MET A 183 -29.47 -14.00 -7.50
C MET A 183 -30.33 -14.43 -8.66
N ARG A 184 -29.74 -14.93 -9.74
CA ARG A 184 -30.48 -15.36 -10.95
C ARG A 184 -31.42 -16.52 -10.65
N GLU A 185 -30.97 -17.52 -9.91
CA GLU A 185 -31.77 -18.70 -9.53
C GLU A 185 -33.01 -18.33 -8.68
N ARG A 186 -32.91 -17.25 -7.93
CA ARG A 186 -33.98 -16.75 -7.04
C ARG A 186 -34.77 -15.59 -7.60
N GLY A 187 -34.46 -15.16 -8.81
CA GLY A 187 -35.14 -14.02 -9.44
C GLY A 187 -34.83 -12.66 -8.79
N HIS A 188 -33.71 -12.57 -8.06
CA HIS A 188 -33.28 -11.32 -7.47
C HIS A 188 -32.57 -10.44 -8.50
N SER A 189 -32.96 -9.18 -8.60
CA SER A 189 -32.35 -8.18 -9.50
C SER A 189 -31.44 -7.21 -8.79
N ARG A 190 -31.36 -7.29 -7.43
CA ARG A 190 -30.60 -6.34 -6.60
C ARG A 190 -29.90 -7.07 -5.48
N VAL A 191 -28.62 -6.70 -5.26
CA VAL A 191 -27.81 -7.10 -4.10
C VAL A 191 -26.98 -5.91 -3.64
N GLU A 192 -26.90 -5.70 -2.34
CA GLU A 192 -26.04 -4.72 -1.69
C GLU A 192 -25.70 -5.18 -0.28
N ALA A 193 -24.70 -4.57 0.34
CA ALA A 193 -24.41 -4.81 1.75
C ALA A 193 -25.51 -4.22 2.63
N ARG A 194 -25.85 -4.89 3.72
CA ARG A 194 -26.63 -4.27 4.78
C ARG A 194 -25.75 -3.28 5.53
N PRO A 195 -26.24 -2.06 5.87
CA PRO A 195 -25.44 -1.06 6.59
C PRO A 195 -24.79 -1.58 7.86
N GLU A 196 -25.57 -2.34 8.65
CA GLU A 196 -25.12 -2.94 9.90
C GLU A 196 -24.00 -3.97 9.72
N GLU A 197 -24.04 -4.76 8.64
CA GLU A 197 -23.00 -5.76 8.36
C GLU A 197 -21.73 -5.12 7.79
N ALA A 198 -21.85 -4.09 6.99
CA ALA A 198 -20.70 -3.28 6.56
C ALA A 198 -20.03 -2.58 7.75
N ALA A 199 -20.82 -2.06 8.70
CA ALA A 199 -20.29 -1.46 9.92
C ALA A 199 -19.58 -2.49 10.82
N LYS A 200 -20.15 -3.69 10.99
CA LYS A 200 -19.51 -4.79 11.75
C LYS A 200 -18.20 -5.22 11.11
N TRP A 201 -18.17 -5.35 9.79
CA TRP A 201 -16.93 -5.67 9.07
C TRP A 201 -15.85 -4.61 9.30
N LEU A 202 -16.19 -3.33 9.19
CA LEU A 202 -15.26 -2.25 9.45
C LEU A 202 -14.76 -2.28 10.90
N ALA A 203 -15.63 -2.50 11.88
CA ALA A 203 -15.25 -2.63 13.29
C ALA A 203 -14.26 -3.78 13.50
N GLN A 204 -14.48 -4.94 12.89
CA GLN A 204 -13.56 -6.07 12.94
C GLN A 204 -12.21 -5.75 12.29
N VAL A 205 -12.20 -5.02 11.16
CA VAL A 205 -10.97 -4.55 10.50
C VAL A 205 -10.19 -3.61 11.42
N ILE A 206 -10.85 -2.70 12.12
CA ILE A 206 -10.24 -1.79 13.10
C ILE A 206 -9.63 -2.61 14.24
N GLU A 207 -10.40 -3.48 14.87
CA GLU A 207 -9.96 -4.34 15.99
C GLU A 207 -8.71 -5.18 15.63
N VAL A 208 -8.70 -5.84 14.47
CA VAL A 208 -7.55 -6.64 14.01
C VAL A 208 -6.29 -5.78 13.80
N ASN A 209 -6.44 -4.48 13.58
CA ASN A 209 -5.32 -3.56 13.40
C ASN A 209 -4.91 -2.83 14.68
N GLU A 210 -5.69 -2.92 15.76
CA GLU A 210 -5.30 -2.38 17.04
C GLU A 210 -3.96 -2.97 17.52
N GLY A 211 -3.11 -2.11 18.07
CA GLY A 211 -1.78 -2.49 18.54
C GLY A 211 -0.73 -2.71 17.44
N ARG A 212 -1.08 -2.64 16.16
CA ARG A 212 -0.10 -2.75 15.07
C ARG A 212 0.65 -1.43 14.85
N LEU A 213 1.96 -1.49 14.90
CA LEU A 213 2.83 -0.31 14.68
C LEU A 213 2.67 0.29 13.27
N ALA A 214 2.33 -0.53 12.27
CA ALA A 214 2.12 -0.07 10.90
C ALA A 214 0.96 0.93 10.75
N GLY A 215 -0.04 0.88 11.62
CA GLY A 215 -1.14 1.85 11.66
C GLY A 215 -0.69 3.27 12.06
N LYS A 216 0.44 3.38 12.78
CA LYS A 216 1.02 4.66 13.20
C LYS A 216 1.89 5.32 12.12
N ILE A 217 2.17 4.60 11.01
CA ILE A 217 3.11 5.05 9.99
C ILE A 217 2.35 5.51 8.74
N PRO A 218 2.50 6.79 8.33
CA PRO A 218 1.95 7.27 7.07
C PRO A 218 2.46 6.46 5.88
N SER A 219 1.53 5.88 5.11
CA SER A 219 1.87 5.12 3.90
C SER A 219 0.68 5.11 2.93
N TRP A 220 0.91 4.76 1.67
CA TRP A 220 -0.16 4.54 0.71
C TRP A 220 -1.16 3.45 1.18
N GLN A 221 -0.71 2.50 1.98
CA GLN A 221 -1.56 1.44 2.56
C GLN A 221 -2.50 1.95 3.66
N THR A 222 -2.17 3.07 4.28
CA THR A 222 -3.04 3.78 5.25
C THR A 222 -3.79 4.95 4.59
N GLY A 223 -3.85 4.97 3.26
CA GLY A 223 -4.58 5.97 2.47
C GLY A 223 -3.84 7.28 2.28
N VAL A 224 -2.63 7.43 2.84
CA VAL A 224 -1.88 8.69 2.74
C VAL A 224 -1.43 8.92 1.31
N ASN A 225 -1.89 10.04 0.74
CA ASN A 225 -1.49 10.53 -0.57
C ASN A 225 -1.40 12.06 -0.49
N ALA A 226 -0.22 12.62 -0.80
CA ALA A 226 0.01 14.06 -0.74
C ALA A 226 -0.95 14.88 -1.64
N ASN A 227 -1.42 14.26 -2.74
CA ASN A 227 -2.35 14.90 -3.67
C ASN A 227 -3.82 14.78 -3.26
N VAL A 228 -4.13 14.01 -2.22
CA VAL A 228 -5.50 13.79 -1.72
C VAL A 228 -5.47 13.86 -0.20
N PRO A 229 -5.42 15.07 0.36
CA PRO A 229 -5.40 15.26 1.81
C PRO A 229 -6.70 14.75 2.45
N GLY A 230 -6.60 14.25 3.67
CA GLY A 230 -7.74 13.74 4.44
C GLY A 230 -8.14 12.30 4.17
N ARG A 231 -7.66 11.67 3.08
CA ARG A 231 -7.95 10.26 2.80
C ARG A 231 -7.41 9.34 3.90
N GLN A 232 -8.25 8.38 4.29
CA GLN A 232 -7.92 7.39 5.30
C GLN A 232 -8.16 5.96 4.79
N SER A 233 -7.34 5.04 5.26
CA SER A 233 -7.51 3.60 5.06
C SER A 233 -6.81 2.84 6.18
N ILE A 234 -7.18 1.56 6.35
CA ILE A 234 -6.53 0.66 7.30
C ILE A 234 -5.74 -0.38 6.53
N ARG A 235 -4.49 -0.57 6.93
CA ARG A 235 -3.64 -1.64 6.42
C ARG A 235 -4.05 -2.97 7.07
N VAL A 236 -4.77 -3.77 6.37
CA VAL A 236 -5.16 -5.13 6.81
C VAL A 236 -4.15 -6.16 6.36
#